data_815a793665578db31312b8e1178cd91e
#
_entry.id   815a793665578db31312b8e1178cd91e
#
_cell.length_a   1.000
_cell.length_b   1.000
_cell.length_c   1.000
_cell.angle_alpha   90.00
_cell.angle_beta   90.00
_cell.angle_gamma   90.00
#
_symmetry.space_group_name_H-M   'P 1'
#
loop_
_entity.id
_entity.type
_entity.pdbx_description
1 polymer ?
#
loop_
_entity_poly.entity_id
_entity_poly.type
_entity_poly.pdbx_seq_one_letter_code
_entity_poly.pdbx_strand_id
1 'polypeptide(L)'
;MPVHEGHRSRKKEQFRAHGLDAFADHEVLEILLYYAVPRQDTNPIAHRLMEKFGSLDAVFAADRAALEEIEGIGENASTLISLMFPLMRRIRASSGAHETILSDTEQAGAYFLDLFLGEREEKLYEACLDAKGRLLACHLVAEGDTESVQLNMRKIVENALKCGASSVLLSHNHPSGVALPSPADNATTLSVFDALRTVGVELADHIIVADDDFVSLRHNGLLPERKGNGYGI
;
A
#
# COMPACT_ATOMS: atom_id res chain seq x y z
N MET A 1 27.13 35.24 -8.93
CA MET A 1 26.00 34.30 -8.99
C MET A 1 26.23 33.26 -7.94
N PRO A 2 25.24 32.90 -7.13
CA PRO A 2 25.42 31.80 -6.16
C PRO A 2 25.69 30.48 -6.93
N VAL A 3 26.70 29.76 -6.49
CA VAL A 3 27.19 28.49 -7.08
C VAL A 3 26.05 27.46 -7.23
N HIS A 4 25.00 27.57 -6.43
CA HIS A 4 23.87 26.63 -6.33
C HIS A 4 22.83 26.79 -7.48
N GLU A 5 22.70 27.94 -8.12
CA GLU A 5 21.69 28.16 -9.18
C GLU A 5 22.01 27.35 -10.44
N GLY A 6 23.29 27.30 -10.82
CA GLY A 6 23.74 26.48 -11.95
C GLY A 6 23.66 24.99 -11.70
N HIS A 7 23.81 24.52 -10.43
CA HIS A 7 23.67 23.11 -10.07
C HIS A 7 22.21 22.64 -10.18
N ARG A 8 21.27 23.38 -9.62
CA ARG A 8 19.83 23.08 -9.72
C ARG A 8 19.33 23.00 -11.16
N SER A 9 19.79 23.94 -12.02
CA SER A 9 19.42 23.91 -13.44
C SER A 9 19.92 22.65 -14.13
N ARG A 10 21.21 22.27 -13.93
CA ARG A 10 21.78 21.06 -14.51
C ARG A 10 21.04 19.78 -14.05
N LYS A 11 20.71 19.67 -12.76
CA LYS A 11 19.95 18.52 -12.23
C LYS A 11 18.55 18.43 -12.83
N LYS A 12 17.86 19.56 -12.99
CA LYS A 12 16.55 19.60 -13.66
C LYS A 12 16.64 19.23 -15.15
N GLU A 13 17.70 19.63 -15.83
CA GLU A 13 17.94 19.23 -17.23
C GLU A 13 18.24 17.73 -17.34
N GLN A 14 19.06 17.20 -16.45
CA GLN A 14 19.33 15.75 -16.37
C GLN A 14 18.03 14.95 -16.16
N PHE A 15 17.18 15.41 -15.25
CA PHE A 15 15.87 14.78 -15.02
C PHE A 15 14.98 14.83 -16.27
N ARG A 16 14.93 15.97 -16.98
CA ARG A 16 14.14 16.09 -18.22
C ARG A 16 14.66 15.19 -19.34
N ALA A 17 15.96 14.95 -19.38
CA ALA A 17 16.57 14.11 -20.41
C ALA A 17 16.46 12.61 -20.13
N HIS A 18 16.54 12.19 -18.87
CA HIS A 18 16.76 10.78 -18.48
C HIS A 18 15.80 10.24 -17.41
N GLY A 19 14.85 11.06 -16.90
CA GLY A 19 14.00 10.65 -15.77
C GLY A 19 14.81 10.53 -14.47
N LEU A 20 14.29 9.72 -13.53
CA LEU A 20 14.94 9.47 -12.22
C LEU A 20 15.92 8.29 -12.23
N ASP A 21 15.90 7.43 -13.23
CA ASP A 21 16.72 6.19 -13.29
C ASP A 21 18.23 6.44 -13.26
N ALA A 22 18.65 7.65 -13.67
CA ALA A 22 20.04 8.08 -13.64
C ALA A 22 20.48 8.76 -12.33
N PHE A 23 19.60 8.81 -11.32
CA PHE A 23 19.85 9.49 -10.05
C PHE A 23 20.08 8.49 -8.91
N ALA A 24 21.04 8.81 -8.04
CA ALA A 24 21.13 8.13 -6.74
C ALA A 24 20.00 8.63 -5.82
N ASP A 25 19.62 7.84 -4.80
CA ASP A 25 18.51 8.13 -3.90
C ASP A 25 18.58 9.53 -3.27
N HIS A 26 19.78 9.94 -2.80
CA HIS A 26 19.97 11.29 -2.25
C HIS A 26 19.76 12.40 -3.31
N GLU A 27 20.05 12.14 -4.59
CA GLU A 27 19.84 13.08 -5.66
C GLU A 27 18.35 13.21 -6.03
N VAL A 28 17.57 12.13 -5.88
CA VAL A 28 16.11 12.16 -5.99
C VAL A 28 15.50 13.06 -4.90
N LEU A 29 15.95 12.92 -3.66
CA LEU A 29 15.54 13.78 -2.56
C LEU A 29 15.99 15.24 -2.79
N GLU A 30 17.21 15.44 -3.26
CA GLU A 30 17.75 16.76 -3.55
C GLU A 30 16.87 17.52 -4.55
N ILE A 31 16.50 16.90 -5.68
CA ILE A 31 15.68 17.53 -6.71
C ILE A 31 14.23 17.78 -6.22
N LEU A 32 13.68 16.89 -5.43
CA LEU A 32 12.37 17.07 -4.80
C LEU A 32 12.37 18.28 -3.86
N LEU A 33 13.40 18.38 -3.02
CA LEU A 33 13.56 19.47 -2.06
C LEU A 33 13.77 20.85 -2.71
N TYR A 34 14.16 20.94 -3.98
CA TYR A 34 14.23 22.21 -4.69
C TYR A 34 12.91 23.01 -4.67
N TYR A 35 11.79 22.32 -4.57
CA TYR A 35 10.46 22.93 -4.60
C TYR A 35 9.96 23.36 -3.22
N ALA A 36 10.46 22.73 -2.15
CA ALA A 36 10.08 23.06 -0.77
C ALA A 36 11.13 23.92 -0.05
N VAL A 37 12.40 23.87 -0.49
CA VAL A 37 13.53 24.59 0.10
C VAL A 37 14.25 25.44 -0.97
N PRO A 38 13.67 26.58 -1.38
CA PRO A 38 14.12 27.29 -2.58
C PRO A 38 15.45 28.01 -2.43
N ARG A 39 15.88 28.37 -1.22
CA ARG A 39 17.01 29.25 -0.99
C ARG A 39 18.24 28.62 -0.34
N GLN A 40 18.19 27.33 -0.02
CA GLN A 40 19.30 26.59 0.62
C GLN A 40 19.84 25.54 -0.31
N ASP A 41 21.08 25.11 -0.08
CA ASP A 41 21.62 23.93 -0.70
C ASP A 41 20.90 22.68 -0.15
N THR A 42 20.22 21.95 -1.01
CA THR A 42 19.42 20.77 -0.60
C THR A 42 20.22 19.47 -0.65
N ASN A 43 21.43 19.48 -1.22
CA ASN A 43 22.27 18.30 -1.25
C ASN A 43 22.70 17.83 0.15
N PRO A 44 23.19 18.69 1.08
CA PRO A 44 23.47 18.27 2.44
C PRO A 44 22.23 17.82 3.23
N ILE A 45 21.05 18.39 2.92
CA ILE A 45 19.79 17.99 3.55
C ILE A 45 19.40 16.57 3.10
N ALA A 46 19.49 16.30 1.80
CA ALA A 46 19.23 14.98 1.24
C ALA A 46 20.14 13.89 1.85
N HIS A 47 21.42 14.19 2.01
CA HIS A 47 22.38 13.27 2.67
C HIS A 47 21.99 12.99 4.13
N ARG A 48 21.61 14.02 4.92
CA ARG A 48 21.16 13.84 6.30
C ARG A 48 19.88 12.99 6.40
N LEU A 49 18.96 13.14 5.47
CA LEU A 49 17.77 12.29 5.38
C LEU A 49 18.15 10.83 5.13
N MET A 50 19.01 10.57 4.14
CA MET A 50 19.49 9.22 3.85
C MET A 50 20.29 8.61 5.01
N GLU A 51 21.10 9.39 5.69
CA GLU A 51 21.86 8.95 6.87
C GLU A 51 20.93 8.55 8.04
N LYS A 52 19.88 9.36 8.29
CA LYS A 52 18.95 9.09 9.40
C LYS A 52 18.01 7.93 9.14
N PHE A 53 17.47 7.84 7.94
CA PHE A 53 16.39 6.89 7.61
C PHE A 53 16.86 5.66 6.82
N GLY A 54 18.05 5.69 6.22
CA GLY A 54 18.70 4.56 5.58
C GLY A 54 18.29 4.29 4.12
N SER A 55 17.05 4.55 3.74
CA SER A 55 16.55 4.33 2.37
C SER A 55 15.58 5.42 1.95
N LEU A 56 15.37 5.53 0.63
CA LEU A 56 14.41 6.48 0.05
C LEU A 56 12.99 6.17 0.53
N ASP A 57 12.63 4.90 0.56
CA ASP A 57 11.33 4.42 1.06
C ASP A 57 11.12 4.85 2.51
N ALA A 58 12.10 4.58 3.39
CA ALA A 58 12.02 4.96 4.81
C ALA A 58 11.90 6.48 5.01
N VAL A 59 12.51 7.30 4.14
CA VAL A 59 12.32 8.76 4.17
C VAL A 59 10.87 9.13 3.86
N PHE A 60 10.28 8.57 2.80
CA PHE A 60 8.91 8.89 2.41
C PHE A 60 7.83 8.32 3.36
N ALA A 61 8.16 7.26 4.08
CA ALA A 61 7.31 6.67 5.10
C ALA A 61 7.51 7.29 6.50
N ALA A 62 8.46 8.22 6.69
CA ALA A 62 8.76 8.80 7.99
C ALA A 62 7.67 9.76 8.46
N ASP A 63 7.44 9.80 9.79
CA ASP A 63 6.56 10.78 10.42
C ASP A 63 7.07 12.20 10.22
N ARG A 64 6.14 13.16 10.06
CA ARG A 64 6.49 14.58 9.89
C ARG A 64 7.37 15.11 11.02
N ALA A 65 7.08 14.74 12.26
CA ALA A 65 7.88 15.15 13.41
C ALA A 65 9.33 14.68 13.30
N ALA A 66 9.54 13.43 12.90
CA ALA A 66 10.88 12.86 12.69
C ALA A 66 11.62 13.50 11.50
N LEU A 67 10.91 13.89 10.45
CA LEU A 67 11.48 14.64 9.32
C LEU A 67 11.91 16.05 9.74
N GLU A 68 11.11 16.75 10.54
CA GLU A 68 11.36 18.12 10.98
C GLU A 68 12.53 18.24 12.00
N GLU A 69 12.97 17.13 12.58
CA GLU A 69 14.22 17.09 13.37
C GLU A 69 15.49 17.27 12.50
N ILE A 70 15.38 17.07 11.18
CA ILE A 70 16.51 17.24 10.25
C ILE A 70 16.71 18.73 9.97
N GLU A 71 17.93 19.22 10.24
CA GLU A 71 18.31 20.61 9.92
C GLU A 71 18.08 20.93 8.43
N GLY A 72 17.24 21.93 8.17
CA GLY A 72 16.87 22.37 6.83
C GLY A 72 15.53 21.80 6.35
N ILE A 73 14.89 20.90 7.10
CA ILE A 73 13.54 20.45 6.85
C ILE A 73 12.58 21.24 7.73
N GLY A 74 11.79 22.10 7.11
CA GLY A 74 10.66 22.79 7.75
C GLY A 74 9.34 22.21 7.29
N GLU A 75 8.23 22.81 7.75
CA GLU A 75 6.86 22.36 7.50
C GLU A 75 6.55 22.08 6.02
N ASN A 76 6.99 22.91 5.11
CA ASN A 76 6.75 22.71 3.67
C ASN A 76 7.48 21.47 3.13
N ALA A 77 8.72 21.25 3.58
CA ALA A 77 9.51 20.11 3.11
C ALA A 77 8.99 18.80 3.72
N SER A 78 8.67 18.76 5.02
CA SER A 78 8.09 17.60 5.67
C SER A 78 6.72 17.23 5.07
N THR A 79 5.88 18.23 4.78
CA THR A 79 4.60 18.04 4.10
C THR A 79 4.78 17.47 2.70
N LEU A 80 5.72 18.02 1.89
CA LEU A 80 5.99 17.52 0.54
C LEU A 80 6.44 16.05 0.58
N ILE A 81 7.37 15.70 1.47
CA ILE A 81 7.85 14.32 1.61
C ILE A 81 6.69 13.38 2.00
N SER A 82 5.94 13.72 3.06
CA SER A 82 4.83 12.90 3.56
C SER A 82 3.66 12.78 2.56
N LEU A 83 3.55 13.71 1.59
CA LEU A 83 2.50 13.69 0.58
C LEU A 83 2.75 12.63 -0.50
N MET A 84 3.99 12.16 -0.69
CA MET A 84 4.34 11.36 -1.86
C MET A 84 3.62 10.01 -1.90
N PHE A 85 3.65 9.22 -0.84
CA PHE A 85 2.94 7.94 -0.79
C PHE A 85 1.41 8.10 -0.89
N PRO A 86 0.75 8.99 -0.12
CA PRO A 86 -0.67 9.25 -0.32
C PRO A 86 -1.03 9.68 -1.74
N LEU A 87 -0.18 10.48 -2.39
CA LEU A 87 -0.39 10.91 -3.76
C LEU A 87 -0.26 9.74 -4.75
N MET A 88 0.76 8.89 -4.59
CA MET A 88 0.93 7.70 -5.42
C MET A 88 -0.26 6.76 -5.31
N ARG A 89 -0.73 6.47 -4.08
CA ARG A 89 -1.95 5.68 -3.85
C ARG A 89 -3.17 6.33 -4.51
N ARG A 90 -3.32 7.64 -4.38
CA ARG A 90 -4.45 8.36 -5.00
C ARG A 90 -4.41 8.32 -6.52
N ILE A 91 -3.23 8.47 -7.14
CA ILE A 91 -3.04 8.36 -8.58
C ILE A 91 -3.41 6.95 -9.05
N ARG A 92 -2.91 5.90 -8.39
CA ARG A 92 -3.23 4.51 -8.72
C ARG A 92 -4.72 4.21 -8.60
N ALA A 93 -5.35 4.64 -7.51
CA ALA A 93 -6.80 4.52 -7.33
C ALA A 93 -7.61 5.29 -8.40
N SER A 94 -7.13 6.42 -8.88
CA SER A 94 -7.80 7.20 -9.94
C SER A 94 -7.59 6.61 -11.33
N SER A 95 -6.46 5.94 -11.57
CA SER A 95 -6.18 5.23 -12.82
C SER A 95 -7.04 3.97 -12.96
N GLY A 96 -7.49 3.40 -11.84
CA GLY A 96 -8.40 2.25 -11.76
C GLY A 96 -9.86 2.56 -12.07
N ALA A 97 -10.21 3.74 -12.59
CA ALA A 97 -11.53 4.01 -13.18
C ALA A 97 -11.82 3.18 -14.46
N HIS A 98 -10.82 2.41 -14.95
CA HIS A 98 -10.99 1.30 -15.87
C HIS A 98 -11.04 0.02 -15.03
N GLU A 99 -12.05 -0.81 -15.30
CA GLU A 99 -12.39 -2.07 -14.64
C GLU A 99 -11.15 -2.82 -14.04
N THR A 100 -10.88 -2.59 -12.74
CA THR A 100 -9.85 -3.35 -12.03
C THR A 100 -10.36 -4.78 -11.87
N ILE A 101 -9.68 -5.72 -12.50
CA ILE A 101 -9.99 -7.15 -12.42
C ILE A 101 -8.96 -7.81 -11.50
N LEU A 102 -9.44 -8.54 -10.50
CA LEU A 102 -8.64 -9.28 -9.53
C LEU A 102 -9.03 -10.75 -9.62
N SER A 103 -8.76 -11.37 -10.78
CA SER A 103 -9.21 -12.73 -11.10
C SER A 103 -8.22 -13.82 -10.71
N ASP A 104 -6.98 -13.44 -10.41
CA ASP A 104 -5.91 -14.34 -9.98
C ASP A 104 -5.09 -13.75 -8.83
N THR A 105 -4.25 -14.59 -8.23
CA THR A 105 -3.42 -14.24 -7.07
C THR A 105 -2.42 -13.12 -7.38
N GLU A 106 -1.83 -13.12 -8.57
CA GLU A 106 -0.83 -12.10 -8.97
C GLU A 106 -1.45 -10.71 -9.10
N GLN A 107 -2.62 -10.63 -9.75
CA GLN A 107 -3.36 -9.35 -9.86
C GLN A 107 -3.81 -8.85 -8.48
N ALA A 108 -4.30 -9.74 -7.63
CA ALA A 108 -4.70 -9.41 -6.27
C ALA A 108 -3.49 -8.95 -5.43
N GLY A 109 -2.38 -9.68 -5.49
CA GLY A 109 -1.14 -9.34 -4.80
C GLY A 109 -0.61 -7.96 -5.22
N ALA A 110 -0.48 -7.72 -6.53
CA ALA A 110 -0.04 -6.43 -7.06
C ALA A 110 -0.94 -5.26 -6.62
N TYR A 111 -2.25 -5.47 -6.64
CA TYR A 111 -3.22 -4.47 -6.17
C TYR A 111 -3.03 -4.12 -4.69
N PHE A 112 -2.85 -5.13 -3.84
CA PHE A 112 -2.68 -4.91 -2.40
C PHE A 112 -1.29 -4.38 -2.04
N LEU A 113 -0.22 -4.78 -2.74
CA LEU A 113 1.10 -4.15 -2.61
C LEU A 113 1.02 -2.64 -2.85
N ASP A 114 0.31 -2.23 -3.90
CA ASP A 114 0.07 -0.82 -4.19
C ASP A 114 -0.76 -0.11 -3.13
N LEU A 115 -1.76 -0.80 -2.58
CA LEU A 115 -2.66 -0.25 -1.56
C LEU A 115 -1.93 -0.01 -0.23
N PHE A 116 -1.02 -0.92 0.15
CA PHE A 116 -0.25 -0.82 1.39
C PHE A 116 1.05 -0.02 1.27
N LEU A 117 1.35 0.53 0.08
CA LEU A 117 2.59 1.29 -0.12
C LEU A 117 2.74 2.41 0.92
N GLY A 118 3.81 2.34 1.73
CA GLY A 118 4.13 3.29 2.79
C GLY A 118 3.27 3.19 4.04
N GLU A 119 2.46 2.13 4.20
CA GLU A 119 1.73 1.89 5.45
C GLU A 119 2.64 1.27 6.50
N ARG A 120 2.66 1.86 7.70
CA ARG A 120 3.47 1.41 8.83
C ARG A 120 2.66 0.75 9.94
N GLU A 121 1.38 0.95 9.93
CA GLU A 121 0.44 0.32 10.85
C GLU A 121 -0.21 -0.88 10.17
N GLU A 122 -0.56 -1.88 10.96
CA GLU A 122 -1.31 -3.02 10.46
C GLU A 122 -2.72 -2.58 10.06
N LYS A 123 -3.12 -2.87 8.85
CA LYS A 123 -4.45 -2.56 8.30
C LYS A 123 -5.03 -3.77 7.62
N LEU A 124 -6.32 -3.98 7.80
CA LEU A 124 -7.07 -5.00 7.09
C LEU A 124 -8.02 -4.34 6.09
N TYR A 125 -7.90 -4.72 4.83
CA TYR A 125 -8.80 -4.31 3.76
C TYR A 125 -9.65 -5.48 3.27
N GLU A 126 -10.84 -5.12 2.78
CA GLU A 126 -11.79 -5.98 2.12
C GLU A 126 -12.05 -5.44 0.71
N ALA A 127 -11.74 -6.23 -0.32
CA ALA A 127 -12.08 -5.93 -1.70
C ALA A 127 -13.28 -6.78 -2.12
N CYS A 128 -14.39 -6.12 -2.43
CA CYS A 128 -15.63 -6.72 -2.91
C CYS A 128 -15.56 -6.89 -4.43
N LEU A 129 -15.82 -8.09 -4.94
CA LEU A 129 -15.74 -8.43 -6.35
C LEU A 129 -17.08 -8.92 -6.90
N ASP A 130 -17.33 -8.62 -8.17
CA ASP A 130 -18.44 -9.25 -8.92
C ASP A 130 -18.08 -10.68 -9.38
N ALA A 131 -19.03 -11.35 -10.05
CA ALA A 131 -18.84 -12.71 -10.55
C ALA A 131 -17.75 -12.85 -11.63
N LYS A 132 -17.24 -11.74 -12.18
CA LYS A 132 -16.17 -11.70 -13.19
C LYS A 132 -14.82 -11.28 -12.55
N GLY A 133 -14.74 -11.15 -11.23
CA GLY A 133 -13.55 -10.69 -10.52
C GLY A 133 -13.32 -9.17 -10.63
N ARG A 134 -14.29 -8.38 -11.07
CA ARG A 134 -14.16 -6.93 -11.13
C ARG A 134 -14.33 -6.34 -9.74
N LEU A 135 -13.45 -5.42 -9.39
CA LEU A 135 -13.50 -4.69 -8.13
C LEU A 135 -14.72 -3.77 -8.09
N LEU A 136 -15.63 -4.02 -7.16
CA LEU A 136 -16.80 -3.18 -6.89
C LEU A 136 -16.50 -2.09 -5.89
N ALA A 137 -15.78 -2.43 -4.82
CA ALA A 137 -15.34 -1.52 -3.77
C ALA A 137 -14.19 -2.14 -2.97
N CYS A 138 -13.37 -1.27 -2.35
CA CYS A 138 -12.35 -1.68 -1.38
C CYS A 138 -12.55 -0.87 -0.09
N HIS A 139 -12.66 -1.55 1.04
CA HIS A 139 -12.99 -0.98 2.33
C HIS A 139 -11.88 -1.24 3.35
N LEU A 140 -11.45 -0.22 4.07
CA LEU A 140 -10.68 -0.40 5.30
C LEU A 140 -11.60 -0.99 6.37
N VAL A 141 -11.28 -2.20 6.84
CA VAL A 141 -12.06 -2.94 7.83
C VAL A 141 -11.54 -2.71 9.23
N ALA A 142 -10.22 -2.81 9.41
CA ALA A 142 -9.54 -2.61 10.69
C ALA A 142 -8.22 -1.89 10.50
N GLU A 143 -7.78 -1.21 11.57
CA GLU A 143 -6.50 -0.51 11.68
C GLU A 143 -5.98 -0.70 13.10
N GLY A 144 -4.67 -1.03 13.24
CA GLY A 144 -4.06 -1.36 14.53
C GLY A 144 -4.14 -2.85 14.88
N ASP A 145 -3.88 -3.19 16.13
CA ASP A 145 -3.64 -4.54 16.63
C ASP A 145 -4.75 -5.57 16.29
N THR A 146 -4.34 -6.81 16.08
CA THR A 146 -5.17 -7.97 15.64
C THR A 146 -6.42 -8.26 16.50
N GLU A 147 -6.48 -7.78 17.76
CA GLU A 147 -7.69 -7.89 18.59
C GLU A 147 -8.90 -7.13 18.02
N SER A 148 -8.67 -6.11 17.20
CA SER A 148 -9.73 -5.32 16.56
C SER A 148 -10.45 -6.07 15.43
N VAL A 149 -9.84 -7.11 14.85
CA VAL A 149 -10.38 -7.85 13.69
C VAL A 149 -11.62 -8.66 14.07
N GLN A 150 -11.69 -9.23 15.28
CA GLN A 150 -12.88 -10.00 15.73
C GLN A 150 -14.13 -9.11 15.85
N LEU A 151 -13.97 -7.83 16.13
CA LEU A 151 -15.07 -6.85 16.24
C LEU A 151 -15.62 -6.42 14.86
N ASN A 152 -14.92 -6.71 13.78
CA ASN A 152 -15.26 -6.23 12.43
C ASN A 152 -15.90 -7.27 11.49
N MET A 153 -16.14 -8.50 11.95
CA MET A 153 -16.81 -9.55 11.17
C MET A 153 -18.14 -9.07 10.57
N ARG A 154 -18.95 -8.41 11.40
CA ARG A 154 -20.22 -7.81 10.95
C ARG A 154 -20.00 -6.80 9.83
N LYS A 155 -18.97 -5.96 9.92
CA LYS A 155 -18.64 -4.93 8.91
C LYS A 155 -18.27 -5.59 7.58
N ILE A 156 -17.50 -6.67 7.58
CA ILE A 156 -17.13 -7.43 6.38
C ILE A 156 -18.40 -7.95 5.68
N VAL A 157 -19.27 -8.64 6.41
CA VAL A 157 -20.53 -9.17 5.85
C VAL A 157 -21.44 -8.05 5.34
N GLU A 158 -21.57 -6.95 6.10
CA GLU A 158 -22.38 -5.80 5.68
C GLU A 158 -21.84 -5.14 4.40
N ASN A 159 -20.53 -4.96 4.28
CA ASN A 159 -19.90 -4.39 3.10
C ASN A 159 -20.13 -5.28 1.87
N ALA A 160 -19.85 -6.57 2.00
CA ALA A 160 -20.07 -7.54 0.91
C ALA A 160 -21.52 -7.51 0.40
N LEU A 161 -22.50 -7.51 1.31
CA LEU A 161 -23.93 -7.45 0.95
C LEU A 161 -24.32 -6.10 0.32
N LYS A 162 -23.83 -4.97 0.88
CA LYS A 162 -24.11 -3.63 0.33
C LYS A 162 -23.55 -3.45 -1.08
N CYS A 163 -22.37 -4.02 -1.36
CA CYS A 163 -21.76 -3.98 -2.69
C CYS A 163 -22.40 -4.96 -3.67
N GLY A 164 -23.22 -5.91 -3.21
CA GLY A 164 -23.71 -7.01 -4.05
C GLY A 164 -22.58 -7.91 -4.50
N ALA A 165 -21.56 -8.12 -3.65
CA ALA A 165 -20.38 -8.88 -3.99
C ALA A 165 -20.71 -10.37 -4.22
N SER A 166 -20.15 -10.97 -5.26
CA SER A 166 -20.12 -12.42 -5.46
C SER A 166 -19.00 -13.07 -4.67
N SER A 167 -17.88 -12.35 -4.53
CA SER A 167 -16.73 -12.78 -3.74
C SER A 167 -16.01 -11.61 -3.09
N VAL A 168 -15.20 -11.93 -2.09
CA VAL A 168 -14.38 -10.99 -1.32
C VAL A 168 -12.94 -11.46 -1.32
N LEU A 169 -12.01 -10.53 -1.48
CA LEU A 169 -10.61 -10.70 -1.10
C LEU A 169 -10.37 -9.96 0.20
N LEU A 170 -9.71 -10.61 1.16
CA LEU A 170 -9.13 -9.93 2.31
C LEU A 170 -7.66 -9.66 2.06
N SER A 171 -7.15 -8.59 2.63
CA SER A 171 -5.70 -8.40 2.72
C SER A 171 -5.33 -7.57 3.93
N HIS A 172 -4.22 -7.94 4.58
CA HIS A 172 -3.59 -7.12 5.59
C HIS A 172 -2.08 -7.06 5.36
N ASN A 173 -1.46 -6.01 5.89
CA ASN A 173 -0.01 -5.86 5.83
C ASN A 173 0.63 -6.24 7.15
N HIS A 174 1.86 -6.79 7.06
CA HIS A 174 2.75 -7.02 8.20
C HIS A 174 3.89 -6.00 8.20
N PRO A 175 3.82 -4.95 9.04
CA PRO A 175 4.89 -3.95 9.14
C PRO A 175 6.23 -4.52 9.61
N SER A 176 6.24 -5.77 10.12
CA SER A 176 7.46 -6.50 10.52
C SER A 176 8.32 -6.97 9.34
N GLY A 177 7.85 -6.83 8.09
CA GLY A 177 8.57 -7.24 6.89
C GLY A 177 8.52 -8.73 6.56
N VAL A 178 7.64 -9.52 7.19
CA VAL A 178 7.51 -10.97 6.93
C VAL A 178 6.07 -11.30 6.52
N ALA A 179 5.87 -11.66 5.25
CA ALA A 179 4.57 -12.01 4.69
C ALA A 179 4.11 -13.45 5.02
N LEU A 180 4.27 -13.89 6.27
CA LEU A 180 3.83 -15.23 6.71
C LEU A 180 2.61 -15.12 7.62
N PRO A 181 1.56 -15.96 7.40
CA PRO A 181 0.37 -15.95 8.22
C PRO A 181 0.66 -16.42 9.65
N SER A 182 0.20 -15.66 10.62
CA SER A 182 0.17 -16.08 12.02
C SER A 182 -0.97 -17.08 12.30
N PRO A 183 -0.97 -17.81 13.44
CA PRO A 183 -2.10 -18.59 13.87
C PRO A 183 -3.39 -17.77 14.04
N ALA A 184 -3.29 -16.50 14.43
CA ALA A 184 -4.41 -15.59 14.57
C ALA A 184 -5.00 -15.21 13.20
N ASP A 185 -4.16 -14.96 12.18
CA ASP A 185 -4.61 -14.69 10.81
C ASP A 185 -5.39 -15.88 10.23
N ASN A 186 -4.88 -17.09 10.46
CA ASN A 186 -5.55 -18.30 10.01
C ASN A 186 -6.92 -18.47 10.69
N ALA A 187 -7.01 -18.25 12.00
CA ALA A 187 -8.27 -18.38 12.75
C ALA A 187 -9.29 -17.31 12.30
N THR A 188 -8.84 -16.07 12.13
CA THR A 188 -9.65 -14.96 11.61
C THR A 188 -10.16 -15.27 10.20
N THR A 189 -9.28 -15.72 9.32
CA THR A 189 -9.61 -16.07 7.93
C THR A 189 -10.69 -17.13 7.85
N LEU A 190 -10.58 -18.19 8.63
CA LEU A 190 -11.59 -19.26 8.69
C LEU A 190 -12.94 -18.75 9.23
N SER A 191 -12.91 -17.87 10.22
CA SER A 191 -14.13 -17.25 10.77
C SER A 191 -14.83 -16.37 9.72
N VAL A 192 -14.08 -15.58 8.95
CA VAL A 192 -14.62 -14.79 7.84
C VAL A 192 -15.14 -15.66 6.71
N PHE A 193 -14.41 -16.73 6.38
CA PHE A 193 -14.84 -17.71 5.38
C PHE A 193 -16.22 -18.31 5.72
N ASP A 194 -16.41 -18.72 6.97
CA ASP A 194 -17.69 -19.30 7.41
C ASP A 194 -18.82 -18.24 7.45
N ALA A 195 -18.53 -17.02 7.89
CA ALA A 195 -19.52 -15.95 7.94
C ALA A 195 -20.00 -15.55 6.54
N LEU A 196 -19.09 -15.30 5.59
CA LEU A 196 -19.41 -14.95 4.20
C LEU A 196 -20.17 -16.09 3.50
N ARG A 197 -19.79 -17.33 3.73
CA ARG A 197 -20.48 -18.51 3.19
C ARG A 197 -21.95 -18.60 3.62
N THR A 198 -22.29 -18.18 4.85
CA THR A 198 -23.67 -18.19 5.35
C THR A 198 -24.57 -17.23 4.55
N VAL A 199 -24.02 -16.16 3.99
CA VAL A 199 -24.75 -15.19 3.20
C VAL A 199 -24.57 -15.36 1.69
N GLY A 200 -23.96 -16.49 1.26
CA GLY A 200 -23.78 -16.80 -0.16
C GLY A 200 -22.66 -16.03 -0.85
N VAL A 201 -21.75 -15.42 -0.10
CA VAL A 201 -20.57 -14.71 -0.64
C VAL A 201 -19.34 -15.61 -0.45
N GLU A 202 -18.47 -15.67 -1.47
CA GLU A 202 -17.24 -16.45 -1.41
C GLU A 202 -16.10 -15.61 -0.82
N LEU A 203 -15.31 -16.16 0.12
CA LEU A 203 -13.97 -15.63 0.40
C LEU A 203 -13.02 -16.19 -0.66
N ALA A 204 -12.68 -15.37 -1.66
CA ALA A 204 -11.85 -15.78 -2.79
C ALA A 204 -10.40 -16.04 -2.35
N ASP A 205 -9.81 -15.16 -1.55
CA ASP A 205 -8.48 -15.32 -0.96
C ASP A 205 -8.30 -14.41 0.26
N HIS A 206 -7.18 -14.65 0.98
CA HIS A 206 -6.62 -13.73 1.94
C HIS A 206 -5.15 -13.51 1.60
N ILE A 207 -4.78 -12.29 1.26
CA ILE A 207 -3.44 -11.89 0.84
C ILE A 207 -2.75 -11.18 2.01
N ILE A 208 -1.59 -11.66 2.41
CA ILE A 208 -0.74 -11.00 3.41
C ILE A 208 0.39 -10.30 2.68
N VAL A 209 0.55 -9.01 2.92
CA VAL A 209 1.57 -8.16 2.29
C VAL A 209 2.64 -7.79 3.31
N ALA A 210 3.90 -7.86 2.91
CA ALA A 210 5.01 -7.33 3.70
C ALA A 210 6.08 -6.79 2.75
N ASP A 211 6.49 -5.56 2.95
CA ASP A 211 7.42 -4.83 2.07
C ASP A 211 6.99 -4.89 0.58
N ASP A 212 7.76 -5.56 -0.25
CA ASP A 212 7.52 -5.76 -1.69
C ASP A 212 7.05 -7.18 -2.04
N ASP A 213 6.69 -7.99 -1.02
CA ASP A 213 6.29 -9.39 -1.16
C ASP A 213 4.86 -9.63 -0.64
N PHE A 214 4.24 -10.71 -1.12
CA PHE A 214 2.93 -11.11 -0.64
C PHE A 214 2.76 -12.63 -0.61
N VAL A 215 1.88 -13.07 0.28
CA VAL A 215 1.50 -14.49 0.42
C VAL A 215 -0.02 -14.64 0.30
N SER A 216 -0.46 -15.56 -0.55
CA SER A 216 -1.85 -15.99 -0.68
C SER A 216 -2.12 -17.18 0.23
N LEU A 217 -3.11 -17.09 1.10
CA LEU A 217 -3.52 -18.20 1.94
C LEU A 217 -4.18 -19.31 1.11
N ARG A 218 -4.90 -18.97 0.05
CA ARG A 218 -5.50 -19.95 -0.85
C ARG A 218 -4.46 -20.74 -1.63
N HIS A 219 -3.48 -20.06 -2.21
CA HIS A 219 -2.39 -20.72 -2.95
C HIS A 219 -1.60 -21.68 -2.06
N ASN A 220 -1.45 -21.35 -0.78
CA ASN A 220 -0.76 -22.19 0.21
C ASN A 220 -1.66 -23.28 0.85
N GLY A 221 -2.90 -23.45 0.39
CA GLY A 221 -3.81 -24.47 0.88
C GLY A 221 -4.34 -24.23 2.30
N LEU A 222 -4.26 -23.00 2.80
CA LEU A 222 -4.72 -22.58 4.12
C LEU A 222 -6.20 -22.17 4.13
N LEU A 223 -6.82 -22.01 2.96
CA LEU A 223 -8.26 -21.83 2.82
C LEU A 223 -8.92 -23.13 2.35
N PRO A 224 -10.15 -23.43 2.82
CA PRO A 224 -10.91 -24.58 2.34
C PRO A 224 -11.11 -24.52 0.82
N GLU A 225 -11.11 -25.70 0.17
CA GLU A 225 -11.36 -25.79 -1.27
C GLU A 225 -12.70 -25.15 -1.65
N ARG A 226 -12.72 -24.52 -2.82
CA ARG A 226 -13.97 -24.05 -3.45
C ARG A 226 -14.86 -25.28 -3.62
N LYS A 227 -15.97 -25.35 -2.92
CA LYS A 227 -17.02 -26.30 -3.30
C LYS A 227 -17.54 -25.83 -4.65
N GLY A 228 -17.09 -26.47 -5.71
CA GLY A 228 -17.66 -26.25 -7.03
C GLY A 228 -19.19 -26.37 -6.89
N ASN A 229 -19.92 -25.35 -7.33
CA ASN A 229 -21.33 -25.50 -7.58
C ASN A 229 -21.46 -26.62 -8.62
N GLY A 230 -21.74 -27.82 -8.13
CA GLY A 230 -22.13 -28.94 -8.97
C GLY A 230 -23.48 -28.63 -9.62
N TYR A 231 -23.42 -27.85 -10.70
CA TYR A 231 -24.40 -27.91 -11.76
C TYR A 231 -23.63 -28.38 -12.98
N GLY A 232 -23.47 -29.72 -13.04
CA GLY A 232 -23.22 -30.38 -14.28
C GLY A 232 -24.42 -30.14 -15.22
N ILE A 233 -24.15 -29.65 -16.38
CA ILE A 233 -24.70 -30.09 -17.67
C ILE A 233 -23.52 -30.22 -18.60
#